data_5a081b67d9964015d7fed3dd572c8729
#
_entry.id   5a081b67d9964015d7fed3dd572c8729
#
_cell.length_a   1.000
_cell.length_b   1.000
_cell.length_c   1.000
_cell.angle_alpha   90.00
_cell.angle_beta   90.00
_cell.angle_gamma   90.00
#
_symmetry.space_group_name_H-M   'P 1'
#
loop_
_entity.id
_entity.type
_entity.pdbx_description
1 polymer ?
#
loop_
_entity_poly.entity_id
_entity_poly.type
_entity_poly.pdbx_seq_one_letter_code
_entity_poly.pdbx_strand_id
1 'polypeptide(L)'
;MNTNLSRRGFLGLGAAVGGGMLLSACGGGSASGGDGGSLKFWDMPWGQANYTAAAKKLTESYSPAGSLPKATYQGIQWANFSQTFSSAIASKTGPAVSTGGGFQAFQFADQGAIAYADNVISQFQKDGTLDDFLPGQLDAMKTAKGYAAVPWQLDFRVWWYRKSLLDAAGLKVPTTWDELLDACRTLAGRGLFGFGTGAGAGNNLGSQGLHLMMLNNGGGLFDADGKVDVVTEANLEAMRFVQELVKVKAVDPASISYTTDNLIAQWRNKKVAMGVHTAGLDTDTGETDGDLQVMSPLAGPGGAKAGLVFQNNIMMYANTPSQEGSEAFLSYYIRSMKTLWQQNVVAGLPVLKSIVALPEFQAQKQKAKIIAEWVPVAKTFAAQSPTLFGGLAAVDSSQPITQFAQTVLAGQDPKPALETLQKALEAIVK
;
A
#
# COMPACT_ATOMS: atom_id res chain seq x y z
N MET A 1 -5.43 -55.55 -10.28
CA MET A 1 -4.15 -55.97 -9.67
C MET A 1 -3.57 -54.78 -8.96
N ASN A 2 -3.72 -54.76 -7.65
CA ASN A 2 -3.19 -53.71 -6.76
C ASN A 2 -1.71 -53.97 -6.48
N THR A 3 -0.89 -52.98 -6.55
CA THR A 3 0.42 -52.95 -5.87
C THR A 3 0.64 -51.64 -5.17
N ASN A 4 0.42 -51.69 -3.85
CA ASN A 4 0.86 -50.68 -2.87
C ASN A 4 2.40 -50.67 -2.82
N LEU A 5 3.02 -49.48 -2.97
CA LEU A 5 4.42 -49.26 -2.66
C LEU A 5 4.55 -48.47 -1.37
N SER A 6 5.10 -49.13 -0.36
CA SER A 6 5.33 -48.70 1.00
C SER A 6 6.51 -47.72 1.12
N ARG A 7 6.33 -46.68 1.98
CA ARG A 7 7.32 -45.68 2.38
C ARG A 7 8.36 -46.19 3.38
N ARG A 8 9.13 -47.21 3.05
CA ARG A 8 10.29 -47.63 3.86
C ARG A 8 11.33 -48.32 2.98
N GLY A 9 12.36 -47.59 2.58
CA GLY A 9 13.49 -48.20 1.88
C GLY A 9 14.36 -47.23 1.12
N PHE A 10 14.94 -46.22 1.82
CA PHE A 10 16.10 -45.46 1.26
C PHE A 10 17.01 -44.99 2.39
N LEU A 11 17.64 -45.93 3.06
CA LEU A 11 18.78 -45.72 3.93
C LEU A 11 19.72 -46.93 3.75
N GLY A 12 20.86 -46.69 3.12
CA GLY A 12 21.98 -47.63 3.16
C GLY A 12 22.70 -47.82 1.84
N LEU A 13 23.98 -47.55 1.89
CA LEU A 13 25.13 -47.77 0.99
C LEU A 13 25.54 -46.50 0.22
N GLY A 14 26.77 -46.00 0.38
CA GLY A 14 28.03 -46.62 0.53
C GLY A 14 29.12 -45.64 0.88
N ALA A 15 29.94 -46.05 1.74
CA ALA A 15 31.21 -45.42 2.13
C ALA A 15 32.37 -45.88 1.21
N ALA A 16 33.40 -45.02 1.19
CA ALA A 16 34.78 -45.30 0.84
C ALA A 16 35.22 -45.24 -0.64
N VAL A 17 36.07 -44.27 -0.90
CA VAL A 17 37.47 -44.30 -1.36
C VAL A 17 37.86 -42.82 -1.49
N GLY A 18 38.74 -42.15 -0.75
CA GLY A 18 40.11 -42.43 -0.48
C GLY A 18 41.00 -41.66 -1.49
N GLY A 19 41.59 -40.50 -1.11
CA GLY A 19 42.58 -39.84 -1.95
C GLY A 19 42.81 -38.38 -1.52
N GLY A 20 43.77 -38.17 -0.61
CA GLY A 20 44.23 -36.87 -0.16
C GLY A 20 45.13 -36.18 -1.21
N MET A 21 45.19 -34.85 -1.12
CA MET A 21 46.33 -34.00 -1.50
C MET A 21 46.15 -32.64 -0.88
N LEU A 22 46.86 -32.43 0.20
CA LEU A 22 47.94 -31.45 0.42
C LEU A 22 47.55 -29.97 0.37
N LEU A 23 47.63 -29.41 1.54
CA LEU A 23 47.82 -28.01 1.89
C LEU A 23 48.92 -27.35 1.02
N SER A 24 48.61 -26.21 0.48
CA SER A 24 49.55 -25.15 0.20
C SER A 24 49.05 -23.86 0.83
N ALA A 25 49.50 -23.62 2.04
CA ALA A 25 49.54 -22.27 2.57
C ALA A 25 50.74 -21.58 1.95
N CYS A 26 50.58 -20.38 1.46
CA CYS A 26 51.50 -19.25 1.65
C CYS A 26 51.18 -18.16 0.61
N GLY A 27 51.05 -16.97 1.06
CA GLY A 27 51.09 -15.79 0.24
C GLY A 27 50.34 -14.65 0.87
N GLY A 28 50.97 -14.02 1.87
CA GLY A 28 50.49 -12.75 2.40
C GLY A 28 50.43 -11.69 1.31
N GLY A 29 49.31 -11.06 1.21
CA GLY A 29 49.10 -9.85 0.47
C GLY A 29 48.03 -9.08 1.23
N SER A 30 48.49 -8.21 2.15
CA SER A 30 47.64 -7.17 2.72
C SER A 30 47.21 -6.25 1.61
N ALA A 31 46.12 -6.57 0.96
CA ALA A 31 45.35 -5.61 0.18
C ALA A 31 44.24 -5.09 1.10
N SER A 32 44.56 -4.10 1.89
CA SER A 32 43.60 -3.16 2.46
C SER A 32 43.07 -2.26 1.33
N GLY A 33 42.35 -2.86 0.41
CA GLY A 33 41.42 -2.20 -0.48
C GLY A 33 40.04 -2.56 0.00
N GLY A 34 39.41 -1.73 0.79
CA GLY A 34 38.01 -1.88 1.13
C GLY A 34 37.21 -1.90 -0.19
N ASP A 35 36.87 -3.10 -0.65
CA ASP A 35 35.80 -3.29 -1.60
C ASP A 35 34.53 -2.93 -0.87
N GLY A 36 34.20 -1.59 -0.91
CA GLY A 36 33.00 -1.04 -0.31
C GLY A 36 31.82 -1.74 -1.01
N GLY A 37 31.32 -2.79 -0.32
CA GLY A 37 30.26 -3.64 -0.85
C GLY A 37 29.13 -2.80 -1.42
N SER A 38 28.60 -3.18 -2.58
CA SER A 38 27.50 -2.45 -3.23
C SER A 38 26.29 -2.33 -2.35
N LEU A 39 25.57 -1.20 -2.42
CA LEU A 39 24.29 -1.00 -1.74
C LEU A 39 23.23 -1.84 -2.45
N LYS A 40 22.69 -2.84 -1.76
CA LYS A 40 21.54 -3.58 -2.26
C LYS A 40 20.30 -2.72 -2.12
N PHE A 41 19.66 -2.37 -3.24
CA PHE A 41 18.36 -1.73 -3.26
C PHE A 41 17.28 -2.77 -3.60
N TRP A 42 16.38 -3.03 -2.65
CA TRP A 42 15.23 -3.91 -2.85
C TRP A 42 14.00 -3.09 -3.22
N ASP A 43 13.32 -3.53 -4.26
CA ASP A 43 12.16 -2.81 -4.78
C ASP A 43 11.05 -3.78 -5.17
N MET A 44 9.81 -3.37 -4.95
CA MET A 44 8.63 -4.14 -5.31
C MET A 44 8.05 -3.63 -6.64
N PRO A 45 7.23 -4.42 -7.37
CA PRO A 45 6.61 -3.97 -8.62
C PRO A 45 5.45 -3.00 -8.34
N TRP A 46 5.74 -1.69 -8.33
CA TRP A 46 4.82 -0.62 -7.98
C TRP A 46 4.00 -0.08 -9.16
N GLY A 47 3.90 -0.79 -10.24
CA GLY A 47 3.18 -0.27 -11.39
C GLY A 47 3.03 -1.26 -12.54
N GLN A 48 3.05 -0.72 -13.74
CA GLN A 48 2.88 -1.47 -14.98
C GLN A 48 4.00 -2.50 -15.19
N ALA A 49 3.81 -3.42 -16.13
CA ALA A 49 4.77 -4.50 -16.40
C ALA A 49 6.22 -4.02 -16.69
N ASN A 50 6.37 -2.80 -17.22
CA ASN A 50 7.65 -2.17 -17.49
C ASN A 50 8.26 -1.40 -16.30
N TYR A 51 7.55 -1.28 -15.16
CA TYR A 51 8.04 -0.57 -13.98
C TYR A 51 9.40 -1.10 -13.49
N THR A 52 9.50 -2.42 -13.30
CA THR A 52 10.73 -3.05 -12.78
C THR A 52 11.95 -2.73 -13.64
N ALA A 53 11.81 -2.72 -14.96
CA ALA A 53 12.90 -2.38 -15.88
C ALA A 53 13.31 -0.91 -15.76
N ALA A 54 12.34 0.00 -15.61
CA ALA A 54 12.59 1.43 -15.43
C ALA A 54 13.25 1.74 -14.07
N ALA A 55 12.75 1.14 -12.98
CA ALA A 55 13.32 1.30 -11.65
C ALA A 55 14.73 0.73 -11.53
N LYS A 56 14.99 -0.43 -12.16
CA LYS A 56 16.33 -1.00 -12.28
C LYS A 56 17.28 -0.04 -13.02
N LYS A 57 16.87 0.47 -14.16
CA LYS A 57 17.66 1.45 -14.93
C LYS A 57 17.95 2.71 -14.12
N LEU A 58 16.95 3.23 -13.40
CA LEU A 58 17.13 4.38 -12.50
C LEU A 58 18.18 4.07 -11.42
N THR A 59 18.11 2.90 -10.77
CA THR A 59 19.07 2.48 -9.76
C THR A 59 20.49 2.36 -10.34
N GLU A 60 20.65 1.72 -11.49
CA GLU A 60 21.94 1.53 -12.16
C GLU A 60 22.54 2.82 -12.71
N SER A 61 21.72 3.86 -12.90
CA SER A 61 22.17 5.20 -13.30
C SER A 61 22.75 6.02 -12.13
N TYR A 62 22.67 5.50 -10.90
CA TYR A 62 23.29 6.14 -9.74
C TYR A 62 24.82 6.15 -9.88
N SER A 63 25.38 7.35 -9.90
CA SER A 63 26.81 7.58 -9.93
C SER A 63 27.24 8.23 -8.63
N PRO A 64 27.75 7.44 -7.67
CA PRO A 64 28.14 7.97 -6.35
C PRO A 64 29.36 8.90 -6.47
N ALA A 65 29.42 9.90 -5.57
CA ALA A 65 30.57 10.75 -5.43
C ALA A 65 31.70 10.06 -4.64
N GLY A 66 32.94 10.33 -5.01
CA GLY A 66 34.13 9.86 -4.27
C GLY A 66 34.20 8.33 -4.18
N SER A 67 34.39 7.83 -2.96
CA SER A 67 34.50 6.40 -2.66
C SER A 67 33.18 5.74 -2.22
N LEU A 68 32.05 6.44 -2.35
CA LEU A 68 30.77 5.86 -1.97
C LEU A 68 30.39 4.66 -2.84
N PRO A 69 29.73 3.63 -2.29
CA PRO A 69 29.40 2.41 -3.02
C PRO A 69 28.31 2.65 -4.07
N LYS A 70 28.39 1.92 -5.18
CA LYS A 70 27.32 1.83 -6.17
C LYS A 70 26.11 1.10 -5.64
N ALA A 71 24.94 1.34 -6.21
CA ALA A 71 23.71 0.60 -5.90
C ALA A 71 23.49 -0.55 -6.88
N THR A 72 22.92 -1.65 -6.38
CA THR A 72 22.48 -2.80 -7.18
C THR A 72 21.00 -3.05 -6.93
N TYR A 73 20.23 -3.27 -7.99
CA TYR A 73 18.78 -3.48 -7.94
C TYR A 73 18.41 -4.95 -7.72
N GLN A 74 17.47 -5.20 -6.84
CA GLN A 74 16.83 -6.51 -6.68
C GLN A 74 15.30 -6.33 -6.56
N GLY A 75 14.56 -6.92 -7.50
CA GLY A 75 13.10 -6.96 -7.46
C GLY A 75 12.60 -7.98 -6.44
N ILE A 76 11.67 -7.57 -5.57
CA ILE A 76 10.99 -8.42 -4.59
C ILE A 76 9.51 -8.50 -4.99
N GLN A 77 8.98 -9.72 -5.15
CA GLN A 77 7.58 -9.92 -5.51
C GLN A 77 6.66 -9.69 -4.32
N TRP A 78 5.44 -9.21 -4.55
CA TRP A 78 4.42 -9.03 -3.52
C TRP A 78 4.08 -10.34 -2.79
N ALA A 79 4.11 -11.47 -3.50
CA ALA A 79 3.94 -12.77 -2.88
C ALA A 79 5.08 -13.03 -1.88
N ASN A 80 4.72 -13.25 -0.61
CA ASN A 80 5.66 -13.52 0.49
C ASN A 80 6.66 -12.39 0.81
N PHE A 81 6.42 -11.14 0.36
CA PHE A 81 7.35 -10.04 0.61
C PHE A 81 7.66 -9.84 2.10
N SER A 82 6.64 -9.86 2.97
CA SER A 82 6.80 -9.70 4.42
C SER A 82 7.75 -10.74 5.01
N GLN A 83 7.60 -12.01 4.60
CA GLN A 83 8.47 -13.11 5.04
C GLN A 83 9.90 -12.92 4.53
N THR A 84 10.06 -12.50 3.27
CA THR A 84 11.35 -12.25 2.62
C THR A 84 12.13 -11.17 3.37
N PHE A 85 11.48 -10.03 3.65
CA PHE A 85 12.10 -8.93 4.39
C PHE A 85 12.42 -9.31 5.83
N SER A 86 11.47 -9.88 6.57
CA SER A 86 11.68 -10.25 7.98
C SER A 86 12.81 -11.26 8.14
N SER A 87 12.88 -12.27 7.27
CA SER A 87 13.95 -13.27 7.30
C SER A 87 15.32 -12.67 7.00
N ALA A 88 15.40 -11.80 6.00
CA ALA A 88 16.65 -11.15 5.60
C ALA A 88 17.16 -10.16 6.65
N ILE A 89 16.25 -9.43 7.31
CA ILE A 89 16.59 -8.52 8.40
C ILE A 89 17.12 -9.30 9.60
N ALA A 90 16.42 -10.38 10.01
CA ALA A 90 16.83 -11.22 11.13
C ALA A 90 18.19 -11.87 10.89
N SER A 91 18.51 -12.28 9.66
CA SER A 91 19.79 -12.88 9.28
C SER A 91 20.88 -11.85 8.91
N LYS A 92 20.58 -10.56 8.94
CA LYS A 92 21.49 -9.47 8.53
C LYS A 92 22.00 -9.59 7.07
N THR A 93 21.17 -10.16 6.19
CA THR A 93 21.48 -10.32 4.74
C THR A 93 20.60 -9.41 3.86
N GLY A 94 19.79 -8.57 4.49
CA GLY A 94 18.84 -7.69 3.85
C GLY A 94 19.43 -6.57 3.01
N PRO A 95 18.59 -5.66 2.51
CA PRO A 95 19.02 -4.53 1.70
C PRO A 95 19.72 -3.44 2.53
N ALA A 96 20.43 -2.55 1.86
CA ALA A 96 20.90 -1.28 2.41
C ALA A 96 19.78 -0.22 2.37
N VAL A 97 18.97 -0.24 1.30
CA VAL A 97 17.83 0.64 1.06
C VAL A 97 16.72 -0.17 0.42
N SER A 98 15.47 0.09 0.71
CA SER A 98 14.34 -0.51 -0.02
C SER A 98 13.15 0.42 -0.14
N THR A 99 12.31 0.19 -1.17
CA THR A 99 10.92 0.62 -1.11
C THR A 99 10.15 -0.24 -0.11
N GLY A 100 9.07 0.29 0.44
CA GLY A 100 8.21 -0.40 1.40
C GLY A 100 6.76 0.06 1.34
N GLY A 101 5.84 -0.84 1.68
CA GLY A 101 4.44 -0.52 1.88
C GLY A 101 4.21 0.33 3.14
N GLY A 102 3.11 1.05 3.18
CA GLY A 102 2.79 2.12 4.14
C GLY A 102 3.32 1.99 5.56
N PHE A 103 3.31 0.79 6.18
CA PHE A 103 3.65 0.62 7.60
C PHE A 103 4.96 -0.14 7.85
N GLN A 104 5.59 -0.65 6.80
CA GLN A 104 6.75 -1.55 6.92
C GLN A 104 7.95 -0.86 7.59
N ALA A 105 8.19 0.42 7.27
CA ALA A 105 9.26 1.19 7.90
C ALA A 105 9.07 1.32 9.42
N PHE A 106 7.85 1.50 9.89
CA PHE A 106 7.53 1.61 11.32
C PHE A 106 7.72 0.28 12.04
N GLN A 107 7.28 -0.83 11.43
CA GLN A 107 7.53 -2.17 11.96
C GLN A 107 9.02 -2.44 12.14
N PHE A 108 9.84 -2.09 11.16
CA PHE A 108 11.29 -2.28 11.25
C PHE A 108 11.99 -1.26 12.15
N ALA A 109 11.40 -0.06 12.34
CA ALA A 109 11.85 0.90 13.33
C ALA A 109 11.70 0.36 14.76
N ASP A 110 10.55 -0.26 15.06
CA ASP A 110 10.30 -0.89 16.36
C ASP A 110 11.27 -2.06 16.65
N GLN A 111 11.70 -2.77 15.60
CA GLN A 111 12.71 -3.82 15.67
C GLN A 111 14.16 -3.29 15.75
N GLY A 112 14.38 -1.97 15.65
CA GLY A 112 15.71 -1.36 15.60
C GLY A 112 16.49 -1.70 14.32
N ALA A 113 15.80 -2.08 13.24
CA ALA A 113 16.42 -2.56 12.01
C ALA A 113 16.66 -1.45 10.97
N ILE A 114 16.05 -0.27 11.13
CA ILE A 114 16.24 0.85 10.21
C ILE A 114 17.25 1.88 10.70
N ALA A 115 17.83 2.61 9.75
CA ALA A 115 18.51 3.88 9.97
C ALA A 115 17.54 5.03 9.69
N TYR A 116 17.39 5.94 10.65
CA TYR A 116 16.47 7.08 10.50
C TYR A 116 16.94 8.04 9.42
N ALA A 117 15.99 8.65 8.70
CA ALA A 117 16.24 9.48 7.53
C ALA A 117 16.52 10.97 7.86
N ASP A 118 16.74 11.32 9.14
CA ASP A 118 16.88 12.72 9.58
C ASP A 118 17.99 13.49 8.85
N ASN A 119 19.14 12.82 8.58
CA ASN A 119 20.22 13.42 7.80
C ASN A 119 19.77 13.73 6.36
N VAL A 120 19.04 12.83 5.73
CA VAL A 120 18.48 13.00 4.37
C VAL A 120 17.48 14.16 4.36
N ILE A 121 16.58 14.21 5.35
CA ILE A 121 15.59 15.31 5.49
C ILE A 121 16.31 16.66 5.72
N SER A 122 17.35 16.67 6.57
CA SER A 122 18.16 17.88 6.79
C SER A 122 18.87 18.35 5.52
N GLN A 123 19.31 17.43 4.66
CA GLN A 123 19.88 17.75 3.37
C GLN A 123 18.82 18.30 2.41
N PHE A 124 17.63 17.70 2.37
CA PHE A 124 16.50 18.19 1.57
C PHE A 124 16.07 19.60 2.00
N GLN A 125 16.17 19.93 3.28
CA GLN A 125 15.90 21.28 3.76
C GLN A 125 16.94 22.30 3.25
N LYS A 126 18.23 21.91 3.23
CA LYS A 126 19.33 22.79 2.79
C LYS A 126 19.29 23.09 1.30
N ASP A 127 18.85 22.17 0.47
CA ASP A 127 18.85 22.28 -0.99
C ASP A 127 17.48 22.56 -1.61
N GLY A 128 16.45 22.78 -0.78
CA GLY A 128 15.09 23.09 -1.22
C GLY A 128 14.25 21.89 -1.68
N THR A 129 14.77 20.68 -1.67
CA THR A 129 14.00 19.46 -2.02
C THR A 129 12.82 19.25 -1.05
N LEU A 130 12.96 19.68 0.21
CA LEU A 130 11.90 19.59 1.21
C LEU A 130 10.63 20.31 0.78
N ASP A 131 10.76 21.50 0.17
CA ASP A 131 9.64 22.35 -0.25
C ASP A 131 8.85 21.74 -1.43
N ASP A 132 9.43 20.77 -2.14
CA ASP A 132 8.79 20.08 -3.25
C ASP A 132 7.80 19.00 -2.78
N PHE A 133 7.88 18.53 -1.53
CA PHE A 133 6.91 17.58 -1.02
C PHE A 133 5.51 18.17 -0.89
N LEU A 134 4.49 17.36 -1.18
CA LEU A 134 3.10 17.70 -0.87
C LEU A 134 2.92 17.84 0.65
N PRO A 135 2.06 18.76 1.12
CA PRO A 135 1.86 19.02 2.54
C PRO A 135 1.54 17.75 3.35
N GLY A 136 2.13 17.61 4.53
CA GLY A 136 1.87 16.53 5.48
C GLY A 136 2.47 15.17 5.14
N GLN A 137 3.06 14.99 3.95
CA GLN A 137 3.53 13.65 3.54
C GLN A 137 4.78 13.22 4.33
N LEU A 138 5.70 14.13 4.58
CA LEU A 138 6.88 13.84 5.41
C LEU A 138 6.53 13.68 6.88
N ASP A 139 5.59 14.47 7.40
CA ASP A 139 5.19 14.40 8.81
C ASP A 139 4.62 13.03 9.16
N ALA A 140 3.94 12.36 8.22
CA ALA A 140 3.43 11.01 8.41
C ALA A 140 4.53 9.95 8.60
N MET A 141 5.79 10.24 8.22
CA MET A 141 6.94 9.33 8.41
C MET A 141 7.67 9.56 9.74
N LYS A 142 7.23 10.53 10.54
CA LYS A 142 7.90 10.91 11.78
C LYS A 142 7.51 9.99 12.93
N THR A 143 8.51 9.58 13.70
CA THR A 143 8.37 8.86 14.97
C THR A 143 8.97 9.68 16.10
N ALA A 144 8.84 9.21 17.35
CA ALA A 144 9.50 9.84 18.49
C ALA A 144 11.05 9.87 18.39
N LYS A 145 11.64 8.98 17.56
CA LYS A 145 13.10 8.85 17.40
C LYS A 145 13.65 9.53 16.15
N GLY A 146 12.80 9.95 15.20
CA GLY A 146 13.20 10.53 13.93
C GLY A 146 12.29 10.09 12.79
N TYR A 147 12.68 10.39 11.55
CA TYR A 147 11.94 9.98 10.35
C TYR A 147 12.25 8.53 10.00
N ALA A 148 11.26 7.64 10.12
CA ALA A 148 11.41 6.21 9.84
C ALA A 148 11.78 5.91 8.37
N ALA A 149 11.35 6.78 7.46
CA ALA A 149 11.57 6.64 6.01
C ALA A 149 11.32 7.97 5.29
N VAL A 150 11.46 7.97 3.96
CA VAL A 150 11.05 9.08 3.08
C VAL A 150 9.88 8.59 2.22
N PRO A 151 8.73 9.28 2.18
CA PRO A 151 7.61 8.90 1.32
C PRO A 151 7.99 9.13 -0.15
N TRP A 152 7.51 8.27 -1.06
CA TRP A 152 7.80 8.41 -2.49
C TRP A 152 6.57 8.30 -3.38
N GLN A 153 5.53 7.60 -2.93
CA GLN A 153 4.23 7.55 -3.60
C GLN A 153 3.07 7.38 -2.62
N LEU A 154 1.88 7.78 -3.06
CA LEU A 154 0.64 7.64 -2.31
C LEU A 154 -0.26 6.60 -3.00
N ASP A 155 -0.86 5.75 -2.18
CA ASP A 155 -1.88 4.80 -2.62
C ASP A 155 -3.19 5.14 -1.92
N PHE A 156 -4.16 5.65 -2.69
CA PHE A 156 -5.46 6.10 -2.19
C PHE A 156 -6.55 5.07 -2.42
N ARG A 157 -7.51 5.03 -1.50
CA ARG A 157 -8.83 4.44 -1.71
C ARG A 157 -9.81 5.55 -1.97
N VAL A 158 -10.38 5.55 -3.18
CA VAL A 158 -11.27 6.59 -3.69
C VAL A 158 -12.53 5.97 -4.27
N TRP A 159 -13.60 6.76 -4.32
CA TRP A 159 -14.81 6.36 -5.01
C TRP A 159 -14.63 6.56 -6.52
N TRP A 160 -15.01 5.52 -7.27
CA TRP A 160 -15.13 5.53 -8.71
C TRP A 160 -16.57 5.40 -9.14
N TYR A 161 -16.89 5.90 -10.32
CA TYR A 161 -18.17 5.69 -10.97
C TYR A 161 -18.02 5.49 -12.47
N ARG A 162 -18.99 4.80 -13.05
CA ARG A 162 -19.11 4.62 -14.49
C ARG A 162 -20.12 5.63 -15.03
N LYS A 163 -19.60 6.62 -15.77
CA LYS A 163 -20.40 7.74 -16.29
C LYS A 163 -21.57 7.27 -17.13
N SER A 164 -21.35 6.35 -18.08
CA SER A 164 -22.39 5.82 -18.96
C SER A 164 -23.56 5.18 -18.21
N LEU A 165 -23.30 4.51 -17.06
CA LEU A 165 -24.36 3.86 -16.28
C LEU A 165 -25.17 4.87 -15.46
N LEU A 166 -24.53 5.91 -14.92
CA LEU A 166 -25.24 6.97 -14.23
C LEU A 166 -26.08 7.79 -15.21
N ASP A 167 -25.52 8.19 -16.35
CA ASP A 167 -26.23 8.93 -17.42
C ASP A 167 -27.44 8.14 -17.90
N ALA A 168 -27.30 6.83 -18.21
CA ALA A 168 -28.41 5.97 -18.64
C ALA A 168 -29.50 5.82 -17.55
N ALA A 169 -29.13 5.99 -16.28
CA ALA A 169 -30.06 5.99 -15.16
C ALA A 169 -30.68 7.37 -14.87
N GLY A 170 -30.21 8.43 -15.53
CA GLY A 170 -30.64 9.82 -15.28
C GLY A 170 -30.12 10.34 -13.93
N LEU A 171 -29.01 9.78 -13.41
CA LEU A 171 -28.45 10.11 -12.11
C LEU A 171 -27.33 11.14 -12.23
N LYS A 172 -27.28 12.04 -11.26
CA LYS A 172 -26.07 12.85 -11.00
C LYS A 172 -25.08 12.03 -10.19
N VAL A 173 -23.80 12.44 -10.26
CA VAL A 173 -22.75 11.86 -9.39
C VAL A 173 -23.02 12.26 -7.94
N PRO A 174 -23.16 11.31 -7.00
CA PRO A 174 -23.43 11.61 -5.60
C PRO A 174 -22.30 12.42 -4.96
N THR A 175 -22.66 13.31 -4.04
CA THR A 175 -21.75 14.14 -3.23
C THR A 175 -21.93 13.93 -1.74
N THR A 176 -23.04 13.28 -1.34
CA THR A 176 -23.37 12.93 0.06
C THR A 176 -23.74 11.45 0.15
N TRP A 177 -23.82 10.95 1.38
CA TRP A 177 -24.27 9.57 1.64
C TRP A 177 -25.73 9.35 1.25
N ASP A 178 -26.61 10.33 1.49
CA ASP A 178 -28.01 10.23 1.10
C ASP A 178 -28.17 10.13 -0.41
N GLU A 179 -27.48 10.99 -1.15
CA GLU A 179 -27.46 10.94 -2.60
C GLU A 179 -26.87 9.61 -3.13
N LEU A 180 -25.84 9.07 -2.47
CA LEU A 180 -25.28 7.75 -2.79
C LEU A 180 -26.32 6.65 -2.60
N LEU A 181 -27.05 6.65 -1.47
CA LEU A 181 -28.09 5.64 -1.18
C LEU A 181 -29.22 5.70 -2.18
N ASP A 182 -29.68 6.89 -2.56
CA ASP A 182 -30.75 7.08 -3.55
C ASP A 182 -30.32 6.65 -4.96
N ALA A 183 -29.08 6.96 -5.34
CA ALA A 183 -28.51 6.47 -6.59
C ALA A 183 -28.41 4.93 -6.58
N CYS A 184 -27.98 4.34 -5.46
CA CYS A 184 -27.90 2.89 -5.30
C CYS A 184 -29.27 2.20 -5.43
N ARG A 185 -30.35 2.77 -4.86
CA ARG A 185 -31.71 2.24 -5.03
C ARG A 185 -32.12 2.22 -6.50
N THR A 186 -31.87 3.31 -7.22
CA THR A 186 -32.18 3.42 -8.63
C THR A 186 -31.40 2.42 -9.49
N LEU A 187 -30.11 2.26 -9.22
CA LEU A 187 -29.23 1.33 -9.93
C LEU A 187 -29.60 -0.13 -9.66
N ALA A 188 -29.95 -0.47 -8.42
CA ALA A 188 -30.40 -1.81 -8.03
C ALA A 188 -31.68 -2.21 -8.77
N GLY A 189 -32.62 -1.28 -8.98
CA GLY A 189 -33.81 -1.48 -9.80
C GLY A 189 -33.51 -1.80 -11.28
N ARG A 190 -32.28 -1.56 -11.73
CA ARG A 190 -31.77 -1.87 -13.08
C ARG A 190 -30.85 -3.08 -13.10
N GLY A 191 -30.69 -3.80 -11.98
CA GLY A 191 -29.79 -4.96 -11.85
C GLY A 191 -28.30 -4.60 -11.84
N LEU A 192 -27.96 -3.39 -11.36
CA LEU A 192 -26.60 -2.88 -11.24
C LEU A 192 -26.23 -2.71 -9.76
N PHE A 193 -24.95 -2.88 -9.44
CA PHE A 193 -24.43 -2.66 -8.09
C PHE A 193 -23.87 -1.23 -7.96
N GLY A 194 -24.38 -0.50 -6.97
CA GLY A 194 -23.95 0.87 -6.66
C GLY A 194 -22.77 0.95 -5.68
N PHE A 195 -22.42 -0.16 -5.04
CA PHE A 195 -21.24 -0.26 -4.17
C PHE A 195 -20.40 -1.48 -4.54
N GLY A 196 -19.56 -1.32 -5.54
CA GLY A 196 -18.57 -2.33 -5.95
C GLY A 196 -17.46 -2.46 -4.92
N THR A 197 -17.32 -3.65 -4.38
CA THR A 197 -16.34 -4.00 -3.35
C THR A 197 -16.05 -5.50 -3.37
N GLY A 198 -15.06 -5.96 -2.59
CA GLY A 198 -14.75 -7.39 -2.49
C GLY A 198 -13.94 -7.70 -1.24
N ALA A 199 -14.29 -8.81 -0.56
CA ALA A 199 -13.66 -9.26 0.69
C ALA A 199 -13.24 -10.74 0.64
N GLY A 200 -12.93 -11.24 -0.55
CA GLY A 200 -12.36 -12.59 -0.74
C GLY A 200 -10.86 -12.63 -0.46
N ALA A 201 -10.28 -13.81 -0.62
CA ALA A 201 -8.87 -14.04 -0.35
C ALA A 201 -7.96 -13.06 -1.15
N GLY A 202 -7.07 -12.37 -0.45
CA GLY A 202 -6.13 -11.43 -1.05
C GLY A 202 -6.75 -10.11 -1.53
N ASN A 203 -8.03 -9.84 -1.23
CA ASN A 203 -8.71 -8.61 -1.59
C ASN A 203 -9.07 -7.78 -0.35
N ASN A 204 -8.28 -6.75 -0.08
CA ASN A 204 -8.48 -5.85 1.05
C ASN A 204 -9.43 -4.68 0.74
N LEU A 205 -9.95 -4.55 -0.49
CA LEU A 205 -10.80 -3.41 -0.87
C LEU A 205 -12.11 -3.37 -0.08
N GLY A 206 -12.64 -4.53 0.36
CA GLY A 206 -13.80 -4.58 1.21
C GLY A 206 -13.56 -3.91 2.56
N SER A 207 -12.54 -4.36 3.28
CA SER A 207 -12.19 -3.79 4.60
C SER A 207 -11.75 -2.33 4.50
N GLN A 208 -10.96 -1.99 3.49
CA GLN A 208 -10.50 -0.61 3.26
C GLN A 208 -11.63 0.33 2.84
N GLY A 209 -12.63 -0.18 2.09
CA GLY A 209 -13.84 0.57 1.77
C GLY A 209 -14.69 0.85 3.01
N LEU A 210 -14.87 -0.14 3.89
CA LEU A 210 -15.55 0.06 5.17
C LEU A 210 -14.80 1.04 6.09
N HIS A 211 -13.47 0.93 6.14
CA HIS A 211 -12.64 1.86 6.90
C HIS A 211 -12.75 3.29 6.34
N LEU A 212 -12.75 3.46 5.00
CA LEU A 212 -13.00 4.77 4.39
C LEU A 212 -14.35 5.36 4.83
N MET A 213 -15.41 4.54 4.94
CA MET A 213 -16.71 5.01 5.43
C MET A 213 -16.66 5.41 6.91
N MET A 214 -15.95 4.65 7.76
CA MET A 214 -15.70 5.04 9.16
C MET A 214 -15.00 6.40 9.26
N LEU A 215 -13.88 6.57 8.52
CA LEU A 215 -13.12 7.83 8.48
C LEU A 215 -13.99 9.00 8.00
N ASN A 216 -14.81 8.76 6.98
CA ASN A 216 -15.71 9.77 6.43
C ASN A 216 -16.79 10.21 7.42
N ASN A 217 -17.12 9.39 8.43
CA ASN A 217 -18.03 9.73 9.54
C ASN A 217 -17.30 10.19 10.81
N GLY A 218 -15.99 10.47 10.74
CA GLY A 218 -15.20 10.91 11.88
C GLY A 218 -14.73 9.80 12.83
N GLY A 219 -14.97 8.52 12.48
CA GLY A 219 -14.46 7.35 13.19
C GLY A 219 -13.12 6.86 12.66
N GLY A 220 -12.78 5.62 12.96
CA GLY A 220 -11.54 4.95 12.56
C GLY A 220 -11.31 3.67 13.36
N LEU A 221 -10.11 3.10 13.27
CA LEU A 221 -9.74 1.91 14.04
C LEU A 221 -9.03 2.25 15.35
N PHE A 222 -8.52 3.47 15.47
CA PHE A 222 -7.67 3.92 16.57
C PHE A 222 -8.13 5.29 17.08
N ASP A 223 -7.88 5.54 18.36
CA ASP A 223 -8.04 6.85 18.98
C ASP A 223 -6.84 7.78 18.70
N ALA A 224 -6.87 8.98 19.28
CA ALA A 224 -5.79 9.97 19.14
C ALA A 224 -4.46 9.52 19.76
N ASP A 225 -4.48 8.59 20.69
CA ASP A 225 -3.29 8.02 21.34
C ASP A 225 -2.75 6.76 20.59
N GLY A 226 -3.43 6.34 19.51
CA GLY A 226 -3.07 5.14 18.75
C GLY A 226 -3.54 3.83 19.40
N LYS A 227 -4.43 3.89 20.38
CA LYS A 227 -5.06 2.70 20.95
C LYS A 227 -6.23 2.26 20.08
N VAL A 228 -6.49 0.97 20.07
CA VAL A 228 -7.63 0.41 19.35
C VAL A 228 -8.94 0.98 19.92
N ASP A 229 -9.75 1.62 19.06
CA ASP A 229 -11.02 2.23 19.40
C ASP A 229 -12.04 2.07 18.26
N VAL A 230 -12.48 0.84 18.07
CA VAL A 230 -13.37 0.47 16.96
C VAL A 230 -14.85 0.62 17.33
N VAL A 231 -15.21 0.43 18.61
CA VAL A 231 -16.62 0.43 19.08
C VAL A 231 -17.06 1.86 19.42
N THR A 232 -17.14 2.71 18.39
CA THR A 232 -17.62 4.10 18.53
C THR A 232 -18.97 4.28 17.85
N GLU A 233 -19.74 5.30 18.26
CA GLU A 233 -21.02 5.61 17.59
C GLU A 233 -20.79 6.01 16.13
N ALA A 234 -19.72 6.76 15.82
CA ALA A 234 -19.37 7.14 14.47
C ALA A 234 -19.15 5.91 13.56
N ASN A 235 -18.42 4.90 14.05
CA ASN A 235 -18.22 3.65 13.32
C ASN A 235 -19.50 2.83 13.18
N LEU A 236 -20.29 2.77 14.24
CA LEU A 236 -21.57 2.04 14.23
C LEU A 236 -22.55 2.66 13.23
N GLU A 237 -22.66 3.99 13.19
CA GLU A 237 -23.48 4.72 12.21
C GLU A 237 -22.99 4.46 10.78
N ALA A 238 -21.67 4.51 10.54
CA ALA A 238 -21.09 4.23 9.24
C ALA A 238 -21.41 2.78 8.77
N MET A 239 -21.32 1.81 9.65
CA MET A 239 -21.62 0.42 9.32
C MET A 239 -23.11 0.16 9.15
N ARG A 240 -23.98 0.87 9.89
CA ARG A 240 -25.45 0.87 9.65
C ARG A 240 -25.78 1.42 8.27
N PHE A 241 -25.09 2.49 7.82
CA PHE A 241 -25.25 2.99 6.46
C PHE A 241 -24.84 1.95 5.41
N VAL A 242 -23.73 1.23 5.62
CA VAL A 242 -23.36 0.12 4.71
C VAL A 242 -24.42 -0.96 4.70
N GLN A 243 -25.06 -1.28 5.83
CA GLN A 243 -26.19 -2.21 5.85
C GLN A 243 -27.38 -1.71 5.02
N GLU A 244 -27.67 -0.40 5.03
CA GLU A 244 -28.71 0.15 4.14
C GLU A 244 -28.34 -0.05 2.67
N LEU A 245 -27.05 0.10 2.29
CA LEU A 245 -26.59 -0.21 0.93
C LEU A 245 -26.80 -1.71 0.59
N VAL A 246 -26.55 -2.61 1.54
CA VAL A 246 -26.80 -4.04 1.35
C VAL A 246 -28.31 -4.32 1.21
N LYS A 247 -29.15 -3.76 2.06
CA LYS A 247 -30.62 -3.93 2.04
C LYS A 247 -31.23 -3.46 0.71
N VAL A 248 -30.74 -2.37 0.15
CA VAL A 248 -31.22 -1.87 -1.16
C VAL A 248 -30.57 -2.60 -2.35
N LYS A 249 -29.81 -3.68 -2.10
CA LYS A 249 -29.11 -4.51 -3.10
C LYS A 249 -28.05 -3.73 -3.90
N ALA A 250 -27.45 -2.72 -3.30
CA ALA A 250 -26.35 -1.97 -3.89
C ALA A 250 -25.04 -2.77 -3.90
N VAL A 251 -24.92 -3.77 -3.03
CA VAL A 251 -23.76 -4.66 -2.89
C VAL A 251 -24.10 -6.02 -3.50
N ASP A 252 -23.20 -6.56 -4.32
CA ASP A 252 -23.34 -7.93 -4.80
C ASP A 252 -23.16 -8.90 -3.62
N PRO A 253 -24.12 -9.80 -3.32
CA PRO A 253 -23.96 -10.78 -2.24
C PRO A 253 -22.72 -11.67 -2.39
N ALA A 254 -22.22 -11.89 -3.61
CA ALA A 254 -21.00 -12.66 -3.86
C ALA A 254 -19.72 -11.88 -3.52
N SER A 255 -19.79 -10.57 -3.26
CA SER A 255 -18.65 -9.70 -2.96
C SER A 255 -17.83 -10.16 -1.76
N ILE A 256 -18.45 -10.86 -0.79
CA ILE A 256 -17.76 -11.45 0.37
C ILE A 256 -16.68 -12.48 -0.02
N SER A 257 -16.75 -13.03 -1.24
CA SER A 257 -15.79 -13.99 -1.78
C SER A 257 -14.98 -13.46 -2.98
N TYR A 258 -15.21 -12.22 -3.42
CA TYR A 258 -14.52 -11.67 -4.58
C TYR A 258 -13.05 -11.41 -4.28
N THR A 259 -12.18 -12.10 -5.02
CA THR A 259 -10.78 -11.70 -5.17
C THR A 259 -10.69 -10.37 -5.93
N THR A 260 -9.50 -9.77 -5.98
CA THR A 260 -9.28 -8.56 -6.79
C THR A 260 -9.67 -8.77 -8.24
N ASP A 261 -9.29 -9.91 -8.84
CA ASP A 261 -9.62 -10.22 -10.24
C ASP A 261 -11.13 -10.38 -10.46
N ASN A 262 -11.85 -10.99 -9.51
CA ASN A 262 -13.31 -11.11 -9.59
C ASN A 262 -13.97 -9.72 -9.58
N LEU A 263 -13.53 -8.82 -8.70
CA LEU A 263 -14.05 -7.46 -8.64
C LEU A 263 -13.76 -6.69 -9.93
N ILE A 264 -12.54 -6.77 -10.45
CA ILE A 264 -12.16 -6.15 -11.73
C ILE A 264 -13.02 -6.70 -12.88
N ALA A 265 -13.33 -8.00 -12.89
CA ALA A 265 -14.24 -8.59 -13.88
C ALA A 265 -15.66 -8.00 -13.79
N GLN A 266 -16.18 -7.72 -12.58
CA GLN A 266 -17.49 -7.06 -12.41
C GLN A 266 -17.48 -5.64 -12.98
N TRP A 267 -16.39 -4.89 -12.79
CA TRP A 267 -16.21 -3.57 -13.41
C TRP A 267 -16.18 -3.67 -14.95
N ARG A 268 -15.36 -4.57 -15.50
CA ARG A 268 -15.29 -4.81 -16.96
C ARG A 268 -16.64 -5.23 -17.58
N ASN A 269 -17.40 -6.04 -16.85
CA ASN A 269 -18.72 -6.51 -17.27
C ASN A 269 -19.84 -5.46 -17.08
N LYS A 270 -19.47 -4.23 -16.64
CA LYS A 270 -20.41 -3.12 -16.40
C LYS A 270 -21.54 -3.50 -15.42
N LYS A 271 -21.25 -4.38 -14.45
CA LYS A 271 -22.19 -4.75 -13.38
C LYS A 271 -22.10 -3.80 -12.19
N VAL A 272 -20.95 -3.16 -12.01
CA VAL A 272 -20.69 -2.17 -10.95
C VAL A 272 -20.77 -0.78 -11.56
N ALA A 273 -21.64 0.06 -11.00
CA ALA A 273 -21.81 1.45 -11.42
C ALA A 273 -21.00 2.43 -10.59
N MET A 274 -20.80 2.16 -9.31
CA MET A 274 -19.98 2.94 -8.37
C MET A 274 -19.27 1.98 -7.40
N GLY A 275 -18.17 2.42 -6.77
CA GLY A 275 -17.47 1.60 -5.78
C GLY A 275 -16.14 2.20 -5.36
N VAL A 276 -15.56 1.64 -4.29
CA VAL A 276 -14.24 2.03 -3.78
C VAL A 276 -13.15 1.20 -4.46
N HIS A 277 -12.12 1.86 -4.96
CA HIS A 277 -10.95 1.21 -5.57
C HIS A 277 -9.68 2.06 -5.37
N THR A 278 -8.54 1.53 -5.80
CA THR A 278 -7.27 2.26 -5.88
C THR A 278 -7.34 3.38 -6.94
N ALA A 279 -6.32 4.21 -7.00
CA ALA A 279 -6.20 5.30 -7.99
C ALA A 279 -6.05 4.84 -9.45
N GLY A 280 -5.96 3.53 -9.70
CA GLY A 280 -5.66 2.94 -11.03
C GLY A 280 -6.77 2.06 -11.61
N LEU A 281 -8.03 2.18 -11.19
CA LEU A 281 -9.12 1.32 -11.66
C LEU A 281 -9.26 1.32 -13.19
N ASP A 282 -9.18 2.47 -13.84
CA ASP A 282 -9.21 2.61 -15.29
C ASP A 282 -8.10 1.81 -15.99
N THR A 283 -6.91 1.84 -15.43
CA THR A 283 -5.77 1.06 -15.89
C THR A 283 -5.96 -0.44 -15.63
N ASP A 284 -6.43 -0.82 -14.44
CA ASP A 284 -6.64 -2.21 -14.03
C ASP A 284 -7.74 -2.89 -14.86
N THR A 285 -8.75 -2.13 -15.26
CA THR A 285 -9.79 -2.61 -16.17
C THR A 285 -9.37 -2.59 -17.64
N GLY A 286 -8.35 -1.83 -17.99
CA GLY A 286 -7.95 -1.55 -19.38
C GLY A 286 -8.90 -0.57 -20.08
N GLU A 287 -9.75 0.16 -19.34
CA GLU A 287 -10.73 1.10 -19.88
C GLU A 287 -10.26 2.54 -19.66
N THR A 288 -9.59 3.10 -20.66
CA THR A 288 -9.04 4.47 -20.62
C THR A 288 -9.84 5.47 -21.47
N ASP A 289 -11.04 5.10 -21.89
CA ASP A 289 -11.94 5.91 -22.72
C ASP A 289 -12.62 7.05 -21.95
N GLY A 290 -12.44 7.14 -20.63
CA GLY A 290 -13.01 8.16 -19.75
C GLY A 290 -14.42 7.84 -19.23
N ASP A 291 -14.93 6.63 -19.45
CA ASP A 291 -16.18 6.18 -18.85
C ASP A 291 -16.03 5.93 -17.34
N LEU A 292 -14.88 5.40 -16.89
CA LEU A 292 -14.54 5.29 -15.49
C LEU A 292 -13.95 6.62 -14.99
N GLN A 293 -14.58 7.20 -13.97
CA GLN A 293 -14.18 8.48 -13.39
C GLN A 293 -14.14 8.43 -11.86
N VAL A 294 -13.22 9.19 -11.28
CA VAL A 294 -13.13 9.37 -9.83
C VAL A 294 -14.20 10.35 -9.36
N MET A 295 -14.95 9.98 -8.33
CA MET A 295 -15.86 10.88 -7.64
C MET A 295 -15.11 11.90 -6.79
N SER A 296 -15.71 13.05 -6.50
CA SER A 296 -15.23 13.90 -5.41
C SER A 296 -15.46 13.20 -4.05
N PRO A 297 -14.68 13.52 -3.01
CA PRO A 297 -14.90 12.95 -1.68
C PRO A 297 -16.33 13.20 -1.20
N LEU A 298 -17.02 12.13 -0.82
CA LEU A 298 -18.38 12.22 -0.29
C LEU A 298 -18.41 12.93 1.07
N ALA A 299 -19.42 13.72 1.30
CA ALA A 299 -19.72 14.25 2.62
C ALA A 299 -20.50 13.21 3.42
N GLY A 300 -19.99 12.83 4.60
CA GLY A 300 -20.73 12.04 5.58
C GLY A 300 -21.88 12.84 6.25
N PRO A 301 -22.66 12.23 7.14
CA PRO A 301 -23.81 12.86 7.81
C PRO A 301 -23.46 14.19 8.50
N GLY A 302 -22.28 14.29 9.12
CA GLY A 302 -21.78 15.50 9.76
C GLY A 302 -21.07 16.49 8.80
N GLY A 303 -21.11 16.25 7.49
CA GLY A 303 -20.43 17.07 6.49
C GLY A 303 -18.94 16.80 6.34
N ALA A 304 -18.36 15.91 7.15
CA ALA A 304 -16.95 15.53 7.05
C ALA A 304 -16.65 14.78 5.76
N LYS A 305 -15.43 14.98 5.25
CA LYS A 305 -14.91 14.27 4.08
C LYS A 305 -13.59 13.57 4.46
N ALA A 306 -13.35 12.40 3.92
CA ALA A 306 -12.10 11.68 4.13
C ALA A 306 -11.70 10.90 2.88
N GLY A 307 -10.37 10.70 2.72
CA GLY A 307 -9.77 9.77 1.80
C GLY A 307 -8.81 8.87 2.56
N LEU A 308 -8.91 7.57 2.41
CA LEU A 308 -7.95 6.64 3.02
C LEU A 308 -6.68 6.58 2.17
N VAL A 309 -5.54 6.91 2.75
CA VAL A 309 -4.23 6.93 2.09
C VAL A 309 -3.22 6.03 2.78
N PHE A 310 -2.41 5.35 1.96
CA PHE A 310 -1.20 4.65 2.36
C PHE A 310 0.01 5.39 1.77
N GLN A 311 0.92 5.83 2.65
CA GLN A 311 2.16 6.48 2.22
C GLN A 311 3.24 5.42 2.03
N ASN A 312 3.41 4.96 0.80
CA ASN A 312 4.51 4.07 0.46
C ASN A 312 5.83 4.85 0.52
N ASN A 313 6.85 4.21 1.04
CA ASN A 313 8.06 4.89 1.48
C ASN A 313 9.33 4.19 1.01
N ILE A 314 10.46 4.89 1.10
CA ILE A 314 11.79 4.34 0.92
C ILE A 314 12.50 4.44 2.26
N MET A 315 12.98 3.31 2.76
CA MET A 315 13.64 3.18 4.05
C MET A 315 15.09 2.74 3.90
N MET A 316 15.93 3.14 4.84
CA MET A 316 17.31 2.71 4.98
C MET A 316 17.44 1.73 6.14
N TYR A 317 18.38 0.80 6.06
CA TYR A 317 18.59 -0.20 7.08
C TYR A 317 19.86 0.07 7.86
N ALA A 318 19.82 -0.21 9.19
CA ALA A 318 20.98 -0.07 10.05
C ALA A 318 22.12 -1.03 9.68
N ASN A 319 21.78 -2.19 9.11
CA ASN A 319 22.76 -3.15 8.58
C ASN A 319 23.05 -2.84 7.10
N THR A 320 23.89 -1.82 6.87
CA THR A 320 24.33 -1.39 5.53
C THR A 320 25.85 -1.36 5.45
N PRO A 321 26.46 -1.61 4.27
CA PRO A 321 27.91 -1.44 4.10
C PRO A 321 28.39 0.01 4.21
N SER A 322 27.49 0.99 4.00
CA SER A 322 27.79 2.40 4.10
C SER A 322 26.51 3.20 4.42
N GLN A 323 26.44 3.79 5.59
CA GLN A 323 25.32 4.65 5.98
C GLN A 323 25.27 5.91 5.08
N GLU A 324 26.41 6.57 4.90
CA GLU A 324 26.54 7.74 4.03
C GLU A 324 26.16 7.41 2.57
N GLY A 325 26.59 6.24 2.10
CA GLY A 325 26.19 5.74 0.78
C GLY A 325 24.70 5.50 0.65
N SER A 326 24.05 4.94 1.67
CA SER A 326 22.60 4.73 1.71
C SER A 326 21.84 6.05 1.68
N GLU A 327 22.26 7.05 2.45
CA GLU A 327 21.70 8.40 2.47
C GLU A 327 21.87 9.10 1.10
N ALA A 328 23.05 9.00 0.49
CA ALA A 328 23.33 9.55 -0.83
C ALA A 328 22.47 8.90 -1.93
N PHE A 329 22.34 7.56 -1.89
CA PHE A 329 21.50 6.84 -2.85
C PHE A 329 20.01 7.18 -2.67
N LEU A 330 19.50 7.20 -1.43
CA LEU A 330 18.11 7.60 -1.16
C LEU A 330 17.82 9.02 -1.68
N SER A 331 18.73 9.97 -1.40
CA SER A 331 18.63 11.36 -1.88
C SER A 331 18.62 11.42 -3.41
N TYR A 332 19.50 10.66 -4.06
CA TYR A 332 19.53 10.55 -5.52
C TYR A 332 18.20 10.01 -6.05
N TYR A 333 17.70 8.91 -5.46
CA TYR A 333 16.49 8.24 -5.95
C TYR A 333 15.28 9.18 -5.90
N ILE A 334 15.05 9.87 -4.78
CA ILE A 334 13.95 10.83 -4.62
C ILE A 334 14.02 11.95 -5.66
N ARG A 335 15.21 12.54 -5.92
CA ARG A 335 15.36 13.60 -6.90
C ARG A 335 15.25 13.15 -8.35
N SER A 336 15.55 11.87 -8.62
CA SER A 336 15.61 11.31 -9.98
C SER A 336 14.36 10.51 -10.36
N MET A 337 13.52 10.13 -9.38
CA MET A 337 12.35 9.25 -9.59
C MET A 337 11.29 9.84 -10.52
N LYS A 338 11.30 11.16 -10.78
CA LYS A 338 10.37 11.81 -11.74
C LYS A 338 10.34 11.10 -13.10
N THR A 339 11.44 10.48 -13.52
CA THR A 339 11.53 9.74 -14.78
C THR A 339 10.57 8.54 -14.83
N LEU A 340 10.19 7.98 -13.68
CA LEU A 340 9.23 6.88 -13.59
C LEU A 340 7.80 7.36 -13.91
N TRP A 341 7.43 8.58 -13.48
CA TRP A 341 6.14 9.20 -13.85
C TRP A 341 6.13 9.73 -15.28
N GLN A 342 7.25 10.27 -15.78
CA GLN A 342 7.39 10.64 -17.19
C GLN A 342 7.16 9.46 -18.14
N GLN A 343 7.59 8.27 -17.75
CA GLN A 343 7.37 7.02 -18.48
C GLN A 343 6.00 6.39 -18.21
N ASN A 344 5.20 6.97 -17.32
CA ASN A 344 3.88 6.47 -16.92
C ASN A 344 3.91 5.00 -16.45
N VAL A 345 4.96 4.62 -15.68
CA VAL A 345 5.13 3.24 -15.22
C VAL A 345 4.68 3.01 -13.78
N VAL A 346 4.47 4.09 -12.98
CA VAL A 346 4.05 4.02 -11.56
C VAL A 346 2.53 4.02 -11.46
N ALA A 347 1.97 3.06 -10.71
CA ALA A 347 0.53 3.00 -10.46
C ALA A 347 0.07 4.07 -9.45
N GLY A 348 0.87 4.31 -8.40
CA GLY A 348 0.56 5.25 -7.33
C GLY A 348 0.67 6.72 -7.74
N LEU A 349 0.32 7.60 -6.81
CA LEU A 349 0.35 9.05 -6.99
C LEU A 349 1.68 9.62 -6.47
N PRO A 350 2.24 10.67 -7.09
CA PRO A 350 3.49 11.26 -6.64
C PRO A 350 3.32 12.03 -5.33
N VAL A 351 4.41 12.13 -4.57
CA VAL A 351 4.50 12.95 -3.35
C VAL A 351 5.14 14.30 -3.60
N LEU A 352 5.73 14.54 -4.78
CA LEU A 352 6.44 15.78 -5.13
C LEU A 352 5.59 16.65 -6.06
N LYS A 353 5.51 17.96 -5.74
CA LYS A 353 4.80 18.98 -6.53
C LYS A 353 5.35 19.07 -7.95
N SER A 354 6.67 18.96 -8.11
CA SER A 354 7.34 19.00 -9.42
C SER A 354 6.93 17.83 -10.31
N ILE A 355 6.61 16.65 -9.73
CA ILE A 355 6.08 15.50 -10.48
C ILE A 355 4.60 15.71 -10.78
N VAL A 356 3.82 16.22 -9.82
CA VAL A 356 2.41 16.57 -10.06
C VAL A 356 2.28 17.55 -11.22
N ALA A 357 3.22 18.51 -11.37
CA ALA A 357 3.23 19.50 -12.44
C ALA A 357 3.65 18.95 -13.83
N LEU A 358 4.14 17.71 -13.93
CA LEU A 358 4.54 17.12 -15.22
C LEU A 358 3.35 17.03 -16.17
N PRO A 359 3.51 17.39 -17.44
CA PRO A 359 2.45 17.22 -18.45
C PRO A 359 1.94 15.78 -18.55
N GLU A 360 2.85 14.80 -18.45
CA GLU A 360 2.55 13.38 -18.50
C GLU A 360 1.65 12.94 -17.32
N PHE A 361 1.87 13.52 -16.12
CA PHE A 361 1.01 13.25 -14.97
C PHE A 361 -0.34 13.98 -15.11
N GLN A 362 -0.34 15.25 -15.51
CA GLN A 362 -1.56 16.05 -15.71
C GLN A 362 -2.47 15.48 -16.81
N ALA A 363 -1.91 14.75 -17.78
CA ALA A 363 -2.70 14.01 -18.77
C ALA A 363 -3.52 12.86 -18.16
N GLN A 364 -3.12 12.32 -16.99
CA GLN A 364 -3.83 11.31 -16.23
C GLN A 364 -4.93 11.97 -15.37
N LYS A 365 -5.99 12.41 -16.00
CA LYS A 365 -7.03 13.28 -15.39
C LYS A 365 -7.60 12.75 -14.07
N GLN A 366 -7.79 11.43 -13.95
CA GLN A 366 -8.32 10.82 -12.72
C GLN A 366 -7.31 10.93 -11.57
N LYS A 367 -6.05 10.66 -11.82
CA LYS A 367 -4.98 10.81 -10.81
C LYS A 367 -4.76 12.29 -10.44
N ALA A 368 -4.79 13.19 -11.41
CA ALA A 368 -4.69 14.63 -11.14
C ALA A 368 -5.87 15.12 -10.26
N LYS A 369 -7.08 14.63 -10.51
CA LYS A 369 -8.27 14.89 -9.67
C LYS A 369 -8.08 14.38 -8.24
N ILE A 370 -7.51 13.18 -8.06
CA ILE A 370 -7.25 12.66 -6.71
C ILE A 370 -6.27 13.56 -5.97
N ILE A 371 -5.20 14.01 -6.60
CA ILE A 371 -4.27 14.97 -5.98
C ILE A 371 -5.00 16.24 -5.55
N ALA A 372 -5.85 16.80 -6.42
CA ALA A 372 -6.52 18.08 -6.15
C ALA A 372 -7.60 17.99 -5.07
N GLU A 373 -8.37 16.89 -5.03
CA GLU A 373 -9.59 16.82 -4.22
C GLU A 373 -9.48 15.86 -3.02
N TRP A 374 -8.67 14.79 -3.10
CA TRP A 374 -8.59 13.77 -2.07
C TRP A 374 -7.38 13.93 -1.14
N VAL A 375 -6.23 14.46 -1.65
CA VAL A 375 -5.07 14.73 -0.79
C VAL A 375 -5.40 15.72 0.34
N PRO A 376 -6.18 16.80 0.11
CA PRO A 376 -6.53 17.73 1.20
C PRO A 376 -7.37 17.12 2.33
N VAL A 377 -8.07 16.02 2.08
CA VAL A 377 -8.91 15.32 3.07
C VAL A 377 -8.34 13.93 3.44
N ALA A 378 -7.07 13.70 3.12
CA ALA A 378 -6.41 12.43 3.37
C ALA A 378 -6.36 12.10 4.87
N LYS A 379 -6.67 10.84 5.18
CA LYS A 379 -6.50 10.23 6.50
C LYS A 379 -5.67 8.96 6.35
N THR A 380 -4.74 8.76 7.25
CA THR A 380 -3.98 7.51 7.30
C THR A 380 -4.83 6.38 7.86
N PHE A 381 -4.37 5.16 7.70
CA PHE A 381 -4.98 3.98 8.31
C PHE A 381 -5.02 4.05 9.85
N ALA A 382 -4.12 4.83 10.46
CA ALA A 382 -4.05 5.02 11.91
C ALA A 382 -5.01 6.08 12.47
N ALA A 383 -5.71 6.83 11.61
CA ALA A 383 -6.58 7.89 12.11
C ALA A 383 -7.70 7.29 13.04
N GLN A 384 -7.94 7.90 14.19
CA GLN A 384 -7.64 9.27 14.60
C GLN A 384 -6.19 9.53 15.16
N SER A 385 -5.33 8.55 15.23
CA SER A 385 -3.93 8.83 15.61
C SER A 385 -3.25 9.75 14.57
N PRO A 386 -2.51 10.78 15.01
CA PRO A 386 -1.75 11.65 14.11
C PRO A 386 -0.48 10.97 13.56
N THR A 387 -0.07 9.84 14.14
CA THR A 387 1.18 9.14 13.79
C THR A 387 0.93 7.71 13.35
N LEU A 388 1.78 7.23 12.45
CA LEU A 388 1.85 5.81 12.09
C LEU A 388 2.76 5.06 13.08
N PHE A 389 2.52 3.76 13.26
CA PHE A 389 3.28 2.88 14.16
C PHE A 389 3.36 1.45 13.63
N GLY A 390 4.29 0.66 14.14
CA GLY A 390 4.62 -0.67 13.59
C GLY A 390 3.49 -1.69 13.68
N GLY A 391 2.64 -1.61 14.70
CA GLY A 391 1.49 -2.50 14.86
C GLY A 391 0.50 -2.46 13.70
N LEU A 392 0.43 -1.34 12.95
CA LEU A 392 -0.44 -1.19 11.79
C LEU A 392 -0.17 -2.23 10.69
N ALA A 393 1.08 -2.65 10.53
CA ALA A 393 1.46 -3.67 9.57
C ALA A 393 0.82 -5.04 9.86
N ALA A 394 0.65 -5.36 11.14
CA ALA A 394 -0.02 -6.59 11.56
C ALA A 394 -1.55 -6.49 11.46
N VAL A 395 -2.11 -5.29 11.51
CA VAL A 395 -3.55 -5.03 11.44
C VAL A 395 -4.06 -5.03 10.00
N ASP A 396 -3.40 -4.31 9.08
CA ASP A 396 -3.92 -3.98 7.72
C ASP A 396 -4.36 -5.22 6.91
N SER A 397 -3.62 -6.32 6.98
CA SER A 397 -3.96 -7.54 6.24
C SER A 397 -4.40 -8.68 7.16
N SER A 398 -4.86 -8.37 8.36
CA SER A 398 -5.23 -9.37 9.35
C SER A 398 -6.54 -10.07 8.99
N GLN A 399 -6.63 -11.33 9.39
CA GLN A 399 -7.86 -12.12 9.22
C GLN A 399 -9.08 -11.45 9.90
N PRO A 400 -8.98 -10.89 11.14
CA PRO A 400 -10.10 -10.21 11.78
C PRO A 400 -10.70 -9.07 10.95
N ILE A 401 -9.86 -8.25 10.29
CA ILE A 401 -10.34 -7.14 9.43
C ILE A 401 -11.10 -7.70 8.21
N THR A 402 -10.57 -8.77 7.59
CA THR A 402 -11.26 -9.43 6.47
C THR A 402 -12.60 -10.03 6.90
N GLN A 403 -12.63 -10.73 8.03
CA GLN A 403 -13.87 -11.32 8.58
C GLN A 403 -14.90 -10.24 8.96
N PHE A 404 -14.46 -9.15 9.54
CA PHE A 404 -15.32 -8.00 9.81
C PHE A 404 -15.98 -7.48 8.53
N ALA A 405 -15.19 -7.26 7.47
CA ALA A 405 -15.73 -6.82 6.19
C ALA A 405 -16.75 -7.82 5.61
N GLN A 406 -16.44 -9.12 5.64
CA GLN A 406 -17.36 -10.17 5.19
C GLN A 406 -18.67 -10.16 5.97
N THR A 407 -18.60 -10.00 7.30
CA THR A 407 -19.77 -9.96 8.18
C THR A 407 -20.69 -8.79 7.86
N VAL A 408 -20.13 -7.58 7.74
CA VAL A 408 -20.90 -6.36 7.43
C VAL A 408 -21.49 -6.42 6.02
N LEU A 409 -20.70 -6.83 5.02
CA LEU A 409 -21.15 -6.95 3.62
C LEU A 409 -22.16 -8.08 3.40
N ALA A 410 -22.20 -9.08 4.29
CA ALA A 410 -23.27 -10.08 4.36
C ALA A 410 -24.57 -9.56 5.00
N GLY A 411 -24.61 -8.29 5.43
CA GLY A 411 -25.79 -7.66 6.04
C GLY A 411 -26.05 -8.05 7.50
N GLN A 412 -25.06 -8.61 8.20
CA GLN A 412 -25.17 -8.96 9.61
C GLN A 412 -25.06 -7.71 10.49
N ASP A 413 -25.57 -7.79 11.74
CA ASP A 413 -25.52 -6.68 12.70
C ASP A 413 -24.07 -6.19 12.90
N PRO A 414 -23.78 -4.90 12.65
CA PRO A 414 -22.43 -4.38 12.76
C PRO A 414 -21.94 -4.24 14.21
N LYS A 415 -22.81 -4.11 15.20
CA LYS A 415 -22.37 -3.89 16.58
C LYS A 415 -21.58 -5.07 17.15
N PRO A 416 -22.06 -6.32 17.11
CA PRO A 416 -21.27 -7.49 17.52
C PRO A 416 -20.02 -7.69 16.65
N ALA A 417 -20.06 -7.30 15.35
CA ALA A 417 -18.92 -7.38 14.47
C ALA A 417 -17.81 -6.40 14.89
N LEU A 418 -18.15 -5.16 15.24
CA LEU A 418 -17.22 -4.15 15.77
C LEU A 418 -16.63 -4.60 17.12
N GLU A 419 -17.45 -5.14 18.03
CA GLU A 419 -16.98 -5.67 19.33
C GLU A 419 -16.00 -6.82 19.17
N THR A 420 -16.24 -7.70 18.20
CA THR A 420 -15.33 -8.80 17.85
C THR A 420 -14.04 -8.28 17.26
N LEU A 421 -14.12 -7.31 16.34
CA LEU A 421 -12.96 -6.66 15.74
C LEU A 421 -12.11 -5.96 16.80
N GLN A 422 -12.73 -5.18 17.71
CA GLN A 422 -12.05 -4.50 18.81
C GLN A 422 -11.13 -5.46 19.58
N LYS A 423 -11.70 -6.56 20.10
CA LYS A 423 -10.97 -7.57 20.88
C LYS A 423 -9.83 -8.20 20.08
N ALA A 424 -10.06 -8.46 18.81
CA ALA A 424 -9.04 -9.08 17.94
C ALA A 424 -7.88 -8.12 17.66
N LEU A 425 -8.16 -6.84 17.38
CA LEU A 425 -7.13 -5.83 17.16
C LEU A 425 -6.34 -5.51 18.42
N GLU A 426 -6.97 -5.43 19.59
CA GLU A 426 -6.30 -5.29 20.90
C GLU A 426 -5.31 -6.43 21.17
N ALA A 427 -5.59 -7.64 20.66
CA ALA A 427 -4.68 -8.77 20.78
C ALA A 427 -3.48 -8.69 19.81
N ILE A 428 -3.64 -8.01 18.67
CA ILE A 428 -2.60 -7.85 17.64
C ILE A 428 -1.65 -6.69 17.97
N VAL A 429 -2.18 -5.57 18.49
CA VAL A 429 -1.44 -4.30 18.69
C VAL A 429 -0.72 -4.25 20.06
N LYS A 430 -0.64 -5.32 20.79
CA LYS A 430 0.01 -5.40 22.11
C LYS A 430 1.47 -4.99 22.11
#